data_7a9d2ca543033a9f367a95fa61bc80f5
#
_entry.id   7a9d2ca543033a9f367a95fa61bc80f5
#
_cell.length_a   1.000
_cell.length_b   1.000
_cell.length_c   1.000
_cell.angle_alpha   90.00
_cell.angle_beta   90.00
_cell.angle_gamma   90.00
#
_symmetry.space_group_name_H-M   'P 1'
#
loop_
_entity.id
_entity.type
_entity.pdbx_description
1 polymer ?
#
loop_
_entity_poly.entity_id
_entity_poly.type
_entity_poly.pdbx_seq_one_letter_code
_entity_poly.pdbx_strand_id
1 'polypeptide(L)'
;SHDIQYRVERAGIKCIVCVGEDYVMEQINDAMQHTPVPVLVSIGPKDAEGFHSWQREWDCVPAFERPFTPNDNSDTMLMYFTSGTSGEPKMVAHDFLYALGHLTTGVFWHNLGEDSLHLTVADTGWGKAVWGKMYGQWFAGAAVFVYDHEKFTAKALLEQISKYRITSFCAPPTVYRFMIHEDFSQFDLSSLHYCTTAGEALNPAVYERFRELTGISL
;
A
#
# COMPACT_ATOMS: atom_id res chain seq x y z
N SER A 1 -11.63 -11.75 14.66
CA SER A 1 -10.86 -13.01 14.63
C SER A 1 -11.31 -13.99 13.55
N HIS A 2 -12.62 -14.16 13.28
CA HIS A 2 -13.13 -15.06 12.22
C HIS A 2 -12.48 -14.82 10.84
N ASP A 3 -12.30 -13.58 10.45
CA ASP A 3 -11.70 -13.19 9.20
C ASP A 3 -10.20 -13.61 9.10
N ILE A 4 -9.49 -13.58 10.21
CA ILE A 4 -8.11 -14.08 10.31
C ILE A 4 -8.10 -15.61 10.17
N GLN A 5 -8.97 -16.31 10.89
CA GLN A 5 -9.08 -17.78 10.83
C GLN A 5 -9.36 -18.23 9.40
N TYR A 6 -10.35 -17.63 8.74
CA TYR A 6 -10.70 -17.95 7.36
C TYR A 6 -9.49 -17.82 6.41
N ARG A 7 -8.74 -16.70 6.51
CA ARG A 7 -7.55 -16.48 5.66
C ARG A 7 -6.43 -17.48 5.97
N VAL A 8 -6.18 -17.76 7.24
CA VAL A 8 -5.16 -18.73 7.66
C VAL A 8 -5.46 -20.11 7.08
N GLU A 9 -6.68 -20.59 7.24
CA GLU A 9 -7.11 -21.89 6.73
C GLU A 9 -7.09 -21.93 5.20
N ARG A 10 -7.66 -20.92 4.57
CA ARG A 10 -7.83 -20.90 3.11
C ARG A 10 -6.51 -20.81 2.34
N ALA A 11 -5.54 -20.07 2.86
CA ALA A 11 -4.23 -19.87 2.23
C ALA A 11 -3.13 -20.77 2.82
N GLY A 12 -3.40 -21.52 3.88
CA GLY A 12 -2.40 -22.33 4.56
C GLY A 12 -1.26 -21.51 5.15
N ILE A 13 -1.58 -20.35 5.76
CA ILE A 13 -0.61 -19.37 6.27
C ILE A 13 0.27 -20.02 7.34
N LYS A 14 1.57 -19.81 7.26
CA LYS A 14 2.59 -20.33 8.18
C LYS A 14 3.20 -19.25 9.08
N CYS A 15 3.05 -17.97 8.69
CA CYS A 15 3.57 -16.84 9.43
C CYS A 15 2.58 -15.69 9.36
N ILE A 16 2.34 -15.02 10.49
CA ILE A 16 1.59 -13.75 10.53
C ILE A 16 2.52 -12.66 11.00
N VAL A 17 2.61 -11.58 10.22
CA VAL A 17 3.32 -10.35 10.59
C VAL A 17 2.29 -9.26 10.82
N CYS A 18 2.33 -8.58 11.95
CA CYS A 18 1.38 -7.54 12.29
C CYS A 18 2.05 -6.32 12.95
N VAL A 19 1.31 -5.22 13.01
CA VAL A 19 1.71 -4.08 13.83
C VAL A 19 1.60 -4.44 15.33
N GLY A 20 2.58 -3.99 16.14
CA GLY A 20 2.65 -4.23 17.58
C GLY A 20 1.68 -3.34 18.36
N GLU A 21 0.38 -3.46 18.08
CA GLU A 21 -0.71 -2.79 18.77
C GLU A 21 -1.56 -3.81 19.52
N ASP A 22 -1.94 -3.49 20.77
CA ASP A 22 -2.65 -4.41 21.66
C ASP A 22 -3.89 -5.02 20.98
N TYR A 23 -4.73 -4.17 20.39
CA TYR A 23 -5.96 -4.61 19.72
C TYR A 23 -5.68 -5.61 18.58
N VAL A 24 -4.65 -5.36 17.76
CA VAL A 24 -4.32 -6.23 16.62
C VAL A 24 -3.79 -7.56 17.14
N MET A 25 -2.89 -7.54 18.12
CA MET A 25 -2.30 -8.75 18.70
C MET A 25 -3.34 -9.59 19.44
N GLU A 26 -4.29 -8.98 20.15
CA GLU A 26 -5.42 -9.67 20.80
C GLU A 26 -6.30 -10.38 19.76
N GLN A 27 -6.63 -9.74 18.64
CA GLN A 27 -7.41 -10.36 17.56
C GLN A 27 -6.71 -11.56 16.93
N ILE A 28 -5.38 -11.49 16.81
CA ILE A 28 -4.57 -12.61 16.31
C ILE A 28 -4.55 -13.73 17.34
N ASN A 29 -4.27 -13.43 18.60
CA ASN A 29 -4.23 -14.43 19.68
C ASN A 29 -5.57 -15.18 19.81
N ASP A 30 -6.69 -14.46 19.71
CA ASP A 30 -8.02 -15.10 19.70
C ASP A 30 -8.19 -16.04 18.50
N ALA A 31 -7.75 -15.65 17.31
CA ALA A 31 -7.78 -16.50 16.13
C ALA A 31 -6.89 -17.74 16.29
N MET A 32 -5.71 -17.61 16.90
CA MET A 32 -4.74 -18.69 17.10
C MET A 32 -5.24 -19.78 18.06
N GLN A 33 -6.23 -19.50 18.90
CA GLN A 33 -6.88 -20.51 19.74
C GLN A 33 -7.61 -21.58 18.90
N HIS A 34 -8.04 -21.22 17.70
CA HIS A 34 -8.80 -22.09 16.82
C HIS A 34 -8.00 -22.58 15.62
N THR A 35 -7.13 -21.71 15.09
CA THR A 35 -6.37 -21.95 13.85
C THR A 35 -4.91 -21.54 14.07
N PRO A 36 -4.09 -22.35 14.76
CA PRO A 36 -2.74 -21.98 15.14
C PRO A 36 -1.80 -21.85 13.93
N VAL A 37 -0.96 -20.81 13.97
CA VAL A 37 0.11 -20.55 13.00
C VAL A 37 1.45 -20.65 13.74
N PRO A 38 2.47 -21.32 13.17
CA PRO A 38 3.72 -21.58 13.88
C PRO A 38 4.57 -20.34 14.17
N VAL A 39 4.42 -19.27 13.41
CA VAL A 39 5.25 -18.06 13.55
C VAL A 39 4.37 -16.82 13.60
N LEU A 40 4.49 -16.06 14.68
CA LEU A 40 3.87 -14.73 14.83
C LEU A 40 4.97 -13.68 15.01
N VAL A 41 4.89 -12.57 14.27
CA VAL A 41 5.88 -11.49 14.33
C VAL A 41 5.15 -10.15 14.55
N SER A 42 5.60 -9.38 15.53
CA SER A 42 5.13 -8.02 15.77
C SER A 42 6.16 -6.97 15.29
N ILE A 43 5.68 -5.92 14.64
CA ILE A 43 6.47 -4.75 14.23
C ILE A 43 5.96 -3.55 15.02
N GLY A 44 6.82 -2.96 15.85
CA GLY A 44 6.47 -1.83 16.70
C GLY A 44 7.12 -1.91 18.07
N PRO A 45 6.89 -0.90 18.94
CA PRO A 45 7.56 -0.79 20.23
C PRO A 45 7.03 -1.77 21.28
N LYS A 46 5.87 -2.39 21.05
CA LYS A 46 5.27 -3.31 22.03
C LYS A 46 5.64 -4.75 21.73
N ASP A 47 6.00 -5.43 22.81
CA ASP A 47 6.22 -6.87 22.82
C ASP A 47 4.96 -7.58 23.34
N ALA A 48 4.66 -8.74 22.78
CA ALA A 48 3.61 -9.60 23.28
C ALA A 48 4.11 -11.05 23.41
N GLU A 49 3.59 -11.73 24.40
CA GLU A 49 3.86 -13.15 24.58
C GLU A 49 3.42 -13.95 23.34
N GLY A 50 4.28 -14.84 22.87
CA GLY A 50 4.03 -15.65 21.69
C GLY A 50 4.39 -14.98 20.35
N PHE A 51 4.84 -13.72 20.36
CA PHE A 51 5.29 -13.01 19.17
C PHE A 51 6.81 -12.82 19.17
N HIS A 52 7.44 -13.05 18.02
CA HIS A 52 8.78 -12.56 17.75
C HIS A 52 8.73 -11.04 17.56
N SER A 53 9.64 -10.32 18.19
CA SER A 53 9.74 -8.87 18.03
C SER A 53 10.69 -8.53 16.87
N TRP A 54 10.16 -7.92 15.81
CA TRP A 54 10.96 -7.50 14.67
C TRP A 54 12.13 -6.60 15.10
N GLN A 55 11.86 -5.60 15.94
CA GLN A 55 12.89 -4.64 16.36
C GLN A 55 14.00 -5.26 17.22
N ARG A 56 13.67 -6.20 18.08
CA ARG A 56 14.66 -6.83 18.97
C ARG A 56 15.45 -7.94 18.30
N GLU A 57 14.81 -8.66 17.38
CA GLU A 57 15.39 -9.87 16.80
C GLU A 57 16.04 -9.61 15.43
N TRP A 58 15.85 -8.42 14.85
CA TRP A 58 16.37 -8.10 13.52
C TRP A 58 17.89 -8.32 13.40
N ASP A 59 18.66 -7.84 14.39
CA ASP A 59 20.13 -7.98 14.40
C ASP A 59 20.63 -9.37 14.82
N CYS A 60 19.73 -10.21 15.32
CA CYS A 60 20.06 -11.56 15.79
C CYS A 60 19.83 -12.63 14.70
N VAL A 61 19.20 -12.29 13.60
CA VAL A 61 18.93 -13.24 12.51
C VAL A 61 20.20 -13.50 11.71
N PRO A 62 20.55 -14.75 11.41
CA PRO A 62 21.67 -15.04 10.53
C PRO A 62 21.43 -14.45 9.13
N ALA A 63 22.50 -14.16 8.41
CA ALA A 63 22.40 -13.69 7.03
C ALA A 63 21.57 -14.68 6.19
N PHE A 64 20.67 -14.14 5.38
CA PHE A 64 19.84 -14.95 4.49
C PHE A 64 20.73 -15.63 3.44
N GLU A 65 20.70 -16.94 3.43
CA GLU A 65 21.31 -17.73 2.38
C GLU A 65 20.27 -18.05 1.30
N ARG A 66 20.52 -17.56 0.08
CA ARG A 66 19.62 -17.83 -1.03
C ARG A 66 19.57 -19.34 -1.31
N PRO A 67 18.38 -19.95 -1.39
CA PRO A 67 18.26 -21.36 -1.75
C PRO A 67 18.87 -21.61 -3.13
N PHE A 68 19.47 -22.79 -3.31
CA PHE A 68 20.14 -23.20 -4.54
C PHE A 68 19.18 -23.20 -5.75
N THR A 69 17.92 -23.60 -5.53
CA THR A 69 16.89 -23.59 -6.57
C THR A 69 16.12 -22.28 -6.49
N PRO A 70 16.22 -21.39 -7.49
CA PRO A 70 15.39 -20.18 -7.54
C PRO A 70 13.91 -20.54 -7.76
N ASN A 71 13.04 -19.62 -7.38
CA ASN A 71 11.61 -19.75 -7.70
C ASN A 71 11.42 -19.70 -9.22
N ASP A 72 10.44 -20.45 -9.71
CA ASP A 72 9.97 -20.32 -11.09
C ASP A 72 9.07 -19.07 -11.22
N ASN A 73 9.03 -18.49 -12.43
CA ASN A 73 8.18 -17.34 -12.69
C ASN A 73 6.69 -17.63 -12.49
N SER A 74 6.29 -18.89 -12.61
CA SER A 74 4.91 -19.36 -12.40
C SER A 74 4.57 -19.66 -10.93
N ASP A 75 5.57 -19.61 -10.03
CA ASP A 75 5.31 -19.76 -8.59
C ASP A 75 4.46 -18.59 -8.07
N THR A 76 3.60 -18.88 -7.11
CA THR A 76 2.81 -17.83 -6.48
C THR A 76 3.69 -16.89 -5.65
N MET A 77 3.70 -15.62 -6.01
CA MET A 77 4.41 -14.56 -5.29
C MET A 77 3.51 -13.83 -4.29
N LEU A 78 2.27 -13.52 -4.68
CA LEU A 78 1.32 -12.75 -3.90
C LEU A 78 -0.06 -13.40 -3.90
N MET A 79 -0.76 -13.29 -2.78
CA MET A 79 -2.17 -13.63 -2.67
C MET A 79 -2.94 -12.47 -2.04
N TYR A 80 -4.05 -12.10 -2.67
CA TYR A 80 -4.99 -11.13 -2.12
C TYR A 80 -6.32 -11.78 -1.82
N PHE A 81 -6.97 -11.31 -0.77
CA PHE A 81 -8.37 -11.61 -0.51
C PHE A 81 -9.21 -10.42 -0.96
N THR A 82 -10.09 -10.64 -1.93
CA THR A 82 -10.97 -9.60 -2.48
C THR A 82 -12.39 -9.79 -1.97
N SER A 83 -13.14 -8.70 -1.81
CA SER A 83 -14.57 -8.77 -1.49
C SER A 83 -15.30 -9.51 -2.61
N GLY A 84 -15.76 -10.72 -2.32
CA GLY A 84 -16.60 -11.47 -3.24
C GLY A 84 -18.01 -10.84 -3.35
N THR A 85 -18.65 -10.99 -4.50
CA THR A 85 -20.04 -10.52 -4.70
C THR A 85 -21.08 -11.36 -3.95
N SER A 86 -20.70 -12.49 -3.35
CA SER A 86 -21.61 -13.48 -2.79
C SER A 86 -21.05 -14.21 -1.57
N GLY A 87 -20.62 -13.47 -0.52
CA GLY A 87 -20.20 -14.07 0.74
C GLY A 87 -18.71 -13.95 1.04
N GLU A 88 -18.03 -15.04 1.36
CA GLU A 88 -16.64 -15.06 1.80
C GLU A 88 -15.65 -14.46 0.78
N PRO A 89 -14.57 -13.80 1.24
CA PRO A 89 -13.55 -13.23 0.38
C PRO A 89 -12.93 -14.26 -0.56
N LYS A 90 -12.76 -13.89 -1.83
CA LYS A 90 -12.09 -14.74 -2.82
C LYS A 90 -10.59 -14.54 -2.75
N MET A 91 -9.85 -15.65 -2.79
CA MET A 91 -8.40 -15.64 -2.85
C MET A 91 -7.93 -15.53 -4.31
N VAL A 92 -7.12 -14.52 -4.61
CA VAL A 92 -6.53 -14.26 -5.93
C VAL A 92 -5.02 -14.39 -5.83
N ALA A 93 -4.45 -15.33 -6.56
CA ALA A 93 -3.01 -15.56 -6.62
C ALA A 93 -2.40 -14.84 -7.82
N HIS A 94 -1.20 -14.29 -7.62
CA HIS A 94 -0.36 -13.70 -8.65
C HIS A 94 1.03 -14.35 -8.61
N ASP A 95 1.59 -14.60 -9.78
CA ASP A 95 2.93 -15.14 -9.96
C ASP A 95 4.04 -14.05 -9.92
N PHE A 96 5.29 -14.43 -10.14
CA PHE A 96 6.41 -13.47 -10.15
C PHE A 96 6.40 -12.51 -11.33
N LEU A 97 5.64 -12.77 -12.39
CA LEU A 97 5.47 -11.84 -13.52
C LEU A 97 4.55 -10.66 -13.17
N TYR A 98 3.79 -10.76 -12.08
CA TYR A 98 2.93 -9.66 -11.60
C TYR A 98 3.70 -8.35 -11.44
N ALA A 99 4.87 -8.41 -10.83
CA ALA A 99 5.71 -7.23 -10.62
C ALA A 99 6.11 -6.56 -11.96
N LEU A 100 6.52 -7.37 -12.95
CA LEU A 100 6.88 -6.89 -14.30
C LEU A 100 5.69 -6.28 -15.03
N GLY A 101 4.49 -6.84 -14.85
CA GLY A 101 3.26 -6.29 -15.42
C GLY A 101 2.99 -4.84 -15.02
N HIS A 102 3.47 -4.43 -13.84
CA HIS A 102 3.32 -3.06 -13.34
C HIS A 102 4.33 -2.05 -13.91
N LEU A 103 5.27 -2.46 -14.74
CA LEU A 103 6.07 -1.55 -15.54
C LEU A 103 5.17 -0.63 -16.39
N THR A 104 4.14 -1.20 -17.01
CA THR A 104 3.16 -0.42 -17.79
C THR A 104 2.40 0.59 -16.95
N THR A 105 2.02 0.23 -15.74
CA THR A 105 1.34 1.12 -14.79
C THR A 105 2.25 2.26 -14.33
N GLY A 106 3.49 1.95 -13.95
CA GLY A 106 4.44 2.96 -13.47
C GLY A 106 4.87 3.94 -14.56
N VAL A 107 5.36 3.42 -15.67
CA VAL A 107 5.95 4.24 -16.75
C VAL A 107 4.88 4.97 -17.56
N PHE A 108 3.80 4.28 -17.96
CA PHE A 108 2.86 4.86 -18.92
C PHE A 108 1.61 5.46 -18.28
N TRP A 109 1.10 4.89 -17.19
CA TRP A 109 -0.09 5.44 -16.54
C TRP A 109 0.25 6.48 -15.48
N HIS A 110 1.22 6.22 -14.60
CA HIS A 110 1.70 7.21 -13.63
C HIS A 110 2.72 8.18 -14.22
N ASN A 111 3.18 7.94 -15.44
CA ASN A 111 4.18 8.75 -16.17
C ASN A 111 5.46 8.99 -15.34
N LEU A 112 6.01 7.93 -14.76
CA LEU A 112 7.15 7.99 -13.86
C LEU A 112 8.48 7.74 -14.58
N GLY A 113 9.52 8.35 -14.05
CA GLY A 113 10.92 8.15 -14.41
C GLY A 113 11.83 8.38 -13.20
N GLU A 114 13.14 8.34 -13.40
CA GLU A 114 14.16 8.44 -12.35
C GLU A 114 14.09 9.73 -11.52
N ASP A 115 13.61 10.83 -12.12
CA ASP A 115 13.44 12.12 -11.44
C ASP A 115 12.11 12.24 -10.68
N SER A 116 11.28 11.20 -10.67
CA SER A 116 9.96 11.23 -10.05
C SER A 116 10.04 10.93 -8.55
N LEU A 117 9.33 11.75 -7.76
CA LEU A 117 8.93 11.44 -6.39
C LEU A 117 7.43 11.22 -6.37
N HIS A 118 7.01 9.97 -6.24
CA HIS A 118 5.61 9.56 -6.36
C HIS A 118 4.94 9.30 -5.01
N LEU A 119 3.75 9.88 -4.83
CA LEU A 119 2.88 9.60 -3.69
C LEU A 119 1.58 8.96 -4.17
N THR A 120 1.29 7.75 -3.68
CA THR A 120 -0.03 7.12 -3.82
C THR A 120 -0.74 7.07 -2.47
N VAL A 121 -1.96 7.60 -2.43
CA VAL A 121 -2.86 7.40 -1.29
C VAL A 121 -3.57 6.05 -1.45
N ALA A 122 -3.08 5.06 -0.73
CA ALA A 122 -3.67 3.73 -0.64
C ALA A 122 -3.26 3.08 0.68
N ASP A 123 -4.21 2.42 1.33
CA ASP A 123 -3.94 1.55 2.46
C ASP A 123 -3.07 0.36 2.03
N THR A 124 -2.10 -0.02 2.88
CA THR A 124 -1.17 -1.11 2.58
C THR A 124 -1.82 -2.50 2.54
N GLY A 125 -3.00 -2.64 3.11
CA GLY A 125 -3.82 -3.85 3.02
C GLY A 125 -4.51 -4.05 1.66
N TRP A 126 -4.47 -3.07 0.77
CA TRP A 126 -5.09 -3.14 -0.55
C TRP A 126 -4.05 -3.42 -1.63
N GLY A 127 -4.43 -4.23 -2.64
CA GLY A 127 -3.59 -4.50 -3.80
C GLY A 127 -3.05 -3.24 -4.47
N LYS A 128 -3.80 -2.14 -4.46
CA LYS A 128 -3.36 -0.84 -4.97
C LYS A 128 -2.05 -0.34 -4.33
N ALA A 129 -1.78 -0.66 -3.06
CA ALA A 129 -0.54 -0.25 -2.43
C ALA A 129 0.69 -0.90 -3.10
N VAL A 130 0.59 -2.14 -3.54
CA VAL A 130 1.69 -2.86 -4.18
C VAL A 130 1.96 -2.33 -5.58
N TRP A 131 0.93 -2.22 -6.42
CA TRP A 131 1.10 -1.72 -7.78
C TRP A 131 1.19 -0.19 -7.87
N GLY A 132 0.57 0.53 -6.94
CA GLY A 132 0.56 1.99 -6.90
C GLY A 132 1.70 2.62 -6.10
N LYS A 133 2.46 1.84 -5.29
CA LYS A 133 3.54 2.35 -4.45
C LYS A 133 4.88 1.62 -4.61
N MET A 134 4.91 0.45 -5.22
CA MET A 134 6.13 -0.37 -5.21
C MET A 134 6.61 -0.72 -6.62
N TYR A 135 6.02 -1.73 -7.23
CA TYR A 135 6.62 -2.36 -8.40
C TYR A 135 6.76 -1.44 -9.60
N GLY A 136 5.70 -0.78 -10.02
CA GLY A 136 5.75 0.13 -11.16
C GLY A 136 6.71 1.30 -10.94
N GLN A 137 6.72 1.85 -9.73
CA GLN A 137 7.59 2.95 -9.34
C GLN A 137 9.06 2.54 -9.33
N TRP A 138 9.39 1.41 -8.74
CA TRP A 138 10.76 0.92 -8.68
C TRP A 138 11.30 0.52 -10.06
N PHE A 139 10.48 -0.10 -10.90
CA PHE A 139 10.88 -0.37 -12.29
C PHE A 139 11.10 0.88 -13.13
N ALA A 140 10.35 1.95 -12.83
CA ALA A 140 10.56 3.25 -13.47
C ALA A 140 11.77 4.02 -12.92
N GLY A 141 12.44 3.52 -11.87
CA GLY A 141 13.51 4.21 -11.16
C GLY A 141 13.02 5.35 -10.26
N ALA A 142 11.70 5.49 -10.05
CA ALA A 142 11.11 6.55 -9.28
C ALA A 142 11.26 6.34 -7.76
N ALA A 143 11.45 7.42 -7.02
CA ALA A 143 11.36 7.42 -5.58
C ALA A 143 9.89 7.33 -5.12
N VAL A 144 9.65 6.55 -4.06
CA VAL A 144 8.32 6.39 -3.46
C VAL A 144 8.25 7.19 -2.16
N PHE A 145 7.31 8.13 -2.10
CA PHE A 145 7.02 8.84 -0.86
C PHE A 145 6.01 8.07 -0.03
N VAL A 146 6.39 7.74 1.21
CA VAL A 146 5.51 7.07 2.17
C VAL A 146 5.09 8.08 3.21
N TYR A 147 3.77 8.25 3.36
CA TYR A 147 3.19 9.13 4.35
C TYR A 147 2.30 8.34 5.31
N ASP A 148 2.75 8.23 6.54
CA ASP A 148 1.99 7.63 7.64
C ASP A 148 1.21 8.71 8.38
N HIS A 149 -0.07 8.46 8.65
CA HIS A 149 -0.96 9.39 9.33
C HIS A 149 -2.11 8.65 10.02
N GLU A 150 -2.41 9.02 11.24
CA GLU A 150 -3.53 8.44 11.99
C GLU A 150 -4.89 8.87 11.41
N LYS A 151 -4.98 10.13 10.98
CA LYS A 151 -6.21 10.71 10.43
C LYS A 151 -5.94 11.46 9.13
N PHE A 152 -6.65 11.10 8.09
CA PHE A 152 -6.61 11.80 6.82
C PHE A 152 -7.17 13.24 6.95
N THR A 153 -6.40 14.22 6.45
CA THR A 153 -6.90 15.57 6.13
C THR A 153 -6.32 16.03 4.81
N ALA A 154 -7.14 16.67 3.97
CA ALA A 154 -6.70 17.16 2.66
C ALA A 154 -5.61 18.22 2.81
N LYS A 155 -5.72 19.09 3.82
CA LYS A 155 -4.73 20.11 4.14
C LYS A 155 -3.36 19.50 4.44
N ALA A 156 -3.28 18.53 5.36
CA ALA A 156 -2.01 17.88 5.70
C ALA A 156 -1.39 17.17 4.48
N LEU A 157 -2.21 16.58 3.61
CA LEU A 157 -1.74 15.97 2.39
C LEU A 157 -1.12 17.00 1.43
N LEU A 158 -1.77 18.15 1.22
CA LEU A 158 -1.26 19.26 0.41
C LEU A 158 0.04 19.85 1.00
N GLU A 159 0.15 19.93 2.33
CA GLU A 159 1.37 20.33 3.02
C GLU A 159 2.53 19.36 2.73
N GLN A 160 2.27 18.03 2.71
CA GLN A 160 3.30 17.05 2.36
C GLN A 160 3.72 17.19 0.89
N ILE A 161 2.76 17.32 -0.03
CA ILE A 161 3.04 17.50 -1.46
C ILE A 161 3.93 18.73 -1.69
N SER A 162 3.60 19.85 -1.06
CA SER A 162 4.37 21.11 -1.12
C SER A 162 5.75 20.95 -0.49
N LYS A 163 5.81 20.51 0.77
CA LYS A 163 7.04 20.42 1.58
C LYS A 163 8.11 19.54 0.94
N TYR A 164 7.70 18.37 0.45
CA TYR A 164 8.62 17.36 -0.09
C TYR A 164 8.73 17.44 -1.61
N ARG A 165 8.05 18.41 -2.24
CA ARG A 165 8.10 18.63 -3.68
C ARG A 165 7.74 17.37 -4.47
N ILE A 166 6.62 16.75 -4.10
CA ILE A 166 6.08 15.59 -4.80
C ILE A 166 5.83 15.93 -6.26
N THR A 167 6.29 15.07 -7.17
CA THR A 167 6.20 15.33 -8.63
C THR A 167 5.03 14.62 -9.27
N SER A 168 4.61 13.49 -8.73
CA SER A 168 3.50 12.68 -9.24
C SER A 168 2.62 12.18 -8.09
N PHE A 169 1.30 12.22 -8.29
CA PHE A 169 0.33 11.91 -7.24
C PHE A 169 -0.79 11.02 -7.75
N CYS A 170 -1.13 10.00 -6.99
CA CYS A 170 -2.27 9.11 -7.25
C CYS A 170 -3.16 8.99 -6.02
N ALA A 171 -4.44 9.24 -6.20
CA ALA A 171 -5.42 9.08 -5.12
C ALA A 171 -6.81 8.67 -5.66
N PRO A 172 -7.69 8.12 -4.80
CA PRO A 172 -9.10 7.94 -5.16
C PRO A 172 -9.80 9.30 -5.41
N PRO A 173 -10.85 9.34 -6.24
CA PRO A 173 -11.68 10.54 -6.45
C PRO A 173 -12.16 11.22 -5.18
N THR A 174 -12.46 10.45 -4.14
CA THR A 174 -12.86 10.96 -2.83
C THR A 174 -11.79 11.88 -2.21
N VAL A 175 -10.49 11.55 -2.36
CA VAL A 175 -9.40 12.40 -1.86
C VAL A 175 -9.36 13.73 -2.60
N TYR A 176 -9.45 13.72 -3.93
CA TYR A 176 -9.52 14.93 -4.74
C TYR A 176 -10.73 15.80 -4.38
N ARG A 177 -11.87 15.17 -4.11
CA ARG A 177 -13.08 15.88 -3.65
C ARG A 177 -12.86 16.65 -2.35
N PHE A 178 -12.07 16.12 -1.42
CA PHE A 178 -11.73 16.87 -0.21
C PHE A 178 -10.68 17.96 -0.52
N MET A 179 -9.69 17.68 -1.36
CA MET A 179 -8.64 18.64 -1.69
C MET A 179 -9.18 19.92 -2.33
N ILE A 180 -10.14 19.84 -3.27
CA ILE A 180 -10.69 21.01 -3.96
C ILE A 180 -11.41 22.03 -3.08
N HIS A 181 -11.66 21.71 -1.81
CA HIS A 181 -12.22 22.61 -0.81
C HIS A 181 -11.18 23.37 0.00
N GLU A 182 -9.88 23.03 -0.16
CA GLU A 182 -8.78 23.73 0.50
C GLU A 182 -8.36 24.97 -0.28
N ASP A 183 -7.70 25.87 0.41
CA ASP A 183 -7.10 27.06 -0.23
C ASP A 183 -5.73 26.73 -0.82
N PHE A 184 -5.69 26.45 -2.10
CA PHE A 184 -4.47 26.07 -2.84
C PHE A 184 -3.40 27.17 -2.88
N SER A 185 -3.76 28.43 -2.64
CA SER A 185 -2.79 29.54 -2.61
C SER A 185 -1.79 29.44 -1.46
N GLN A 186 -2.10 28.61 -0.45
CA GLN A 186 -1.24 28.38 0.73
C GLN A 186 -0.14 27.34 0.46
N PHE A 187 -0.14 26.65 -0.68
CA PHE A 187 0.76 25.54 -0.97
C PHE A 187 1.55 25.77 -2.26
N ASP A 188 2.85 25.54 -2.21
CA ASP A 188 3.68 25.50 -3.43
C ASP A 188 3.55 24.11 -4.09
N LEU A 189 2.70 24.02 -5.10
CA LEU A 189 2.50 22.80 -5.87
C LEU A 189 3.25 22.83 -7.21
N SER A 190 4.21 23.71 -7.40
CA SER A 190 4.96 23.86 -8.65
C SER A 190 5.76 22.62 -9.07
N SER A 191 6.05 21.72 -8.14
CA SER A 191 6.69 20.43 -8.41
C SER A 191 5.74 19.35 -8.91
N LEU A 192 4.43 19.49 -8.68
CA LEU A 192 3.44 18.49 -9.06
C LEU A 192 3.12 18.63 -10.56
N HIS A 193 3.46 17.61 -11.35
CA HIS A 193 3.30 17.64 -12.80
C HIS A 193 2.26 16.66 -13.31
N TYR A 194 1.99 15.60 -12.56
CA TYR A 194 1.14 14.52 -13.03
C TYR A 194 0.28 13.94 -11.91
N CYS A 195 -1.00 13.80 -12.19
CA CYS A 195 -1.96 13.24 -11.25
C CYS A 195 -2.78 12.13 -11.91
N THR A 196 -3.04 11.07 -11.14
CA THR A 196 -3.87 9.94 -11.59
C THR A 196 -4.92 9.62 -10.54
N THR A 197 -6.02 9.02 -10.97
CA THR A 197 -7.08 8.60 -10.06
C THR A 197 -7.58 7.22 -10.41
N ALA A 198 -7.96 6.44 -9.41
CA ALA A 198 -8.53 5.10 -9.57
C ALA A 198 -9.31 4.66 -8.33
N GLY A 199 -10.14 3.65 -8.51
CA GLY A 199 -10.90 2.98 -7.44
C GLY A 199 -12.37 3.36 -7.37
N GLU A 200 -12.75 4.54 -7.87
CA GLU A 200 -14.11 5.06 -7.86
C GLU A 200 -14.40 5.81 -9.18
N ALA A 201 -15.66 6.09 -9.45
CA ALA A 201 -16.03 6.98 -10.54
C ALA A 201 -15.67 8.43 -10.21
N LEU A 202 -14.95 9.10 -11.11
CA LEU A 202 -14.59 10.51 -10.96
C LEU A 202 -15.78 11.39 -11.35
N ASN A 203 -16.19 12.25 -10.42
CA ASN A 203 -17.22 13.26 -10.70
C ASN A 203 -16.65 14.37 -11.60
N PRO A 204 -17.29 14.71 -12.75
CA PRO A 204 -16.81 15.77 -13.63
C PRO A 204 -16.56 17.11 -12.93
N ALA A 205 -17.39 17.50 -11.97
CA ALA A 205 -17.21 18.77 -11.25
C ALA A 205 -15.92 18.76 -10.38
N VAL A 206 -15.52 17.61 -9.84
CA VAL A 206 -14.25 17.47 -9.11
C VAL A 206 -13.06 17.59 -10.07
N TYR A 207 -13.14 16.93 -11.23
CA TYR A 207 -12.13 17.01 -12.27
C TYR A 207 -11.91 18.46 -12.74
N GLU A 208 -12.99 19.14 -13.14
CA GLU A 208 -12.90 20.53 -13.64
C GLU A 208 -12.35 21.46 -12.56
N ARG A 209 -12.83 21.35 -11.33
CA ARG A 209 -12.37 22.18 -10.23
C ARG A 209 -10.90 21.97 -9.89
N PHE A 210 -10.44 20.71 -9.86
CA PHE A 210 -9.03 20.42 -9.62
C PHE A 210 -8.13 20.97 -10.73
N ARG A 211 -8.56 20.82 -11.98
CA ARG A 211 -7.86 21.37 -13.15
C ARG A 211 -7.79 22.90 -13.13
N GLU A 212 -8.88 23.59 -12.74
CA GLU A 212 -8.87 25.04 -12.55
C GLU A 212 -7.84 25.50 -11.51
N LEU A 213 -7.75 24.77 -10.38
CA LEU A 213 -6.87 25.11 -9.26
C LEU A 213 -5.39 24.82 -9.53
N THR A 214 -5.08 23.79 -10.32
CA THR A 214 -3.71 23.30 -10.50
C THR A 214 -3.18 23.38 -11.92
N GLY A 215 -4.04 23.50 -12.91
CA GLY A 215 -3.69 23.34 -14.33
C GLY A 215 -3.47 21.87 -14.75
N ILE A 216 -3.58 20.90 -13.84
CA ILE A 216 -3.30 19.48 -14.07
C ILE A 216 -4.60 18.74 -14.36
N SER A 217 -4.58 17.89 -15.39
CA SER A 217 -5.65 16.94 -15.69
C SER A 217 -5.47 15.64 -14.93
N LEU A 218 -6.58 15.00 -14.50
CA LEU A 218 -6.61 13.71 -13.81
C LEU A 218 -6.77 12.57 -14.80
#